data_c5cd2afc9b1f7e653af7d9d03ac79ade
#
_entry.id   c5cd2afc9b1f7e653af7d9d03ac79ade
#
_cell.length_a   1.000
_cell.length_b   1.000
_cell.length_c   1.000
_cell.angle_alpha   90.00
_cell.angle_beta   90.00
_cell.angle_gamma   90.00
#
_symmetry.space_group_name_H-M   'P 1'
#
loop_
_entity.id
_entity.type
_entity.pdbx_description
1 polymer ?
#
loop_
_entity_poly.entity_id
_entity_poly.type
_entity_poly.pdbx_seq_one_letter_code
_entity_poly.pdbx_strand_id
1 'polypeptide(L)'
;MCTANRVNNKQKDMDILSKVIKVFFGSKADKDRKEIIPYIEKIKAIYPTIQQLSHDELRARSQALSKSITDFIAADEAAIVKDKELLESPTTTLKDKERLSSEIEELTKRIDENIEKRLEEILPEAFAIMKDTARRFAENDEVVVTATEFDRNLAAERQDLVRIEGDKAIYSSQWTAGGNVIKW
;
A
#
# COMPACT_ATOMS: atom_id res chain seq x y z
N MET A 1 -25.55 -56.70 -7.46
CA MET A 1 -24.12 -56.41 -7.22
C MET A 1 -23.41 -55.59 -8.33
N CYS A 2 -24.11 -54.85 -9.21
CA CYS A 2 -23.48 -54.13 -10.35
C CYS A 2 -23.38 -52.60 -10.22
N THR A 3 -23.92 -51.98 -9.16
CA THR A 3 -23.96 -50.54 -9.04
C THR A 3 -22.77 -49.93 -8.26
N ALA A 4 -22.16 -50.66 -7.33
CA ALA A 4 -21.04 -50.18 -6.53
C ALA A 4 -19.72 -50.02 -7.32
N ASN A 5 -19.50 -50.83 -8.34
CA ASN A 5 -18.25 -50.77 -9.13
C ASN A 5 -18.21 -49.61 -10.13
N ARG A 6 -19.36 -49.06 -10.56
CA ARG A 6 -19.41 -47.89 -11.46
C ARG A 6 -19.13 -46.56 -10.76
N VAL A 7 -19.51 -46.44 -9.49
CA VAL A 7 -19.28 -45.22 -8.68
C VAL A 7 -17.80 -45.12 -8.32
N ASN A 8 -17.15 -46.23 -7.98
CA ASN A 8 -15.74 -46.27 -7.61
C ASN A 8 -14.79 -45.96 -8.77
N ASN A 9 -15.18 -46.33 -10.02
CA ASN A 9 -14.38 -45.99 -11.20
C ASN A 9 -14.48 -44.51 -11.58
N LYS A 10 -15.67 -43.89 -11.49
CA LYS A 10 -15.84 -42.45 -11.74
C LYS A 10 -15.06 -41.58 -10.74
N GLN A 11 -14.99 -42.00 -9.48
CA GLN A 11 -14.24 -41.31 -8.44
C GLN A 11 -12.71 -41.36 -8.72
N LYS A 12 -12.21 -42.54 -9.13
CA LYS A 12 -10.81 -42.70 -9.52
C LYS A 12 -10.44 -41.89 -10.77
N ASP A 13 -11.32 -41.85 -11.76
CA ASP A 13 -11.08 -41.08 -13.00
C ASP A 13 -11.09 -39.59 -12.75
N MET A 14 -11.95 -39.06 -11.84
CA MET A 14 -11.94 -37.68 -11.41
C MET A 14 -10.69 -37.32 -10.59
N ASP A 15 -10.19 -38.24 -9.75
CA ASP A 15 -8.95 -38.03 -8.98
C ASP A 15 -7.71 -38.02 -9.90
N ILE A 16 -7.69 -38.84 -10.94
CA ILE A 16 -6.62 -38.85 -11.93
C ILE A 16 -6.67 -37.57 -12.77
N LEU A 17 -7.86 -37.19 -13.23
CA LEU A 17 -8.05 -35.94 -14.00
C LEU A 17 -7.65 -34.71 -13.19
N SER A 18 -8.03 -34.65 -11.92
CA SER A 18 -7.66 -33.55 -11.02
C SER A 18 -6.15 -33.49 -10.77
N LYS A 19 -5.47 -34.61 -10.66
CA LYS A 19 -4.00 -34.69 -10.55
C LYS A 19 -3.30 -34.26 -11.84
N VAL A 20 -3.80 -34.65 -12.99
CA VAL A 20 -3.27 -34.25 -14.31
C VAL A 20 -3.45 -32.75 -14.50
N ILE A 21 -4.63 -32.19 -14.19
CA ILE A 21 -4.89 -30.74 -14.24
C ILE A 21 -3.95 -29.98 -13.31
N LYS A 22 -3.73 -30.44 -12.07
CA LYS A 22 -2.78 -29.84 -11.13
C LYS A 22 -1.34 -29.85 -11.64
N VAL A 23 -0.92 -30.92 -12.32
CA VAL A 23 0.43 -31.02 -12.87
C VAL A 23 0.63 -30.11 -14.08
N PHE A 24 -0.38 -29.94 -14.95
CA PHE A 24 -0.28 -29.12 -16.14
C PHE A 24 -0.57 -27.61 -15.91
N PHE A 25 -1.45 -27.28 -14.96
CA PHE A 25 -1.89 -25.88 -14.74
C PHE A 25 -1.38 -25.29 -13.43
N GLY A 26 -0.72 -26.06 -12.57
CA GLY A 26 -0.36 -25.66 -11.22
C GLY A 26 -1.58 -25.46 -10.33
N SER A 27 -1.37 -25.30 -9.02
CA SER A 27 -2.42 -24.84 -8.12
C SER A 27 -2.59 -23.32 -8.24
N LYS A 28 -3.74 -22.77 -7.83
CA LYS A 28 -3.92 -21.31 -7.71
C LYS A 28 -2.74 -20.69 -6.92
N ALA A 29 -2.35 -21.35 -5.82
CA ALA A 29 -1.21 -20.93 -5.00
C ALA A 29 0.11 -20.89 -5.76
N ASP A 30 0.33 -21.75 -6.76
CA ASP A 30 1.56 -21.74 -7.58
C ASP A 30 1.56 -20.56 -8.56
N LYS A 31 0.40 -20.17 -9.07
CA LYS A 31 0.25 -18.97 -9.91
C LYS A 31 0.47 -17.71 -9.09
N ASP A 32 -0.25 -17.58 -7.96
CA ASP A 32 -0.12 -16.45 -7.03
C ASP A 32 1.34 -16.29 -6.57
N ARG A 33 2.02 -17.41 -6.27
CA ARG A 33 3.44 -17.39 -5.90
C ARG A 33 4.33 -16.85 -7.03
N LYS A 34 4.10 -17.25 -8.28
CA LYS A 34 4.88 -16.75 -9.43
C LYS A 34 4.70 -15.25 -9.64
N GLU A 35 3.52 -14.72 -9.37
CA GLU A 35 3.23 -13.29 -9.45
C GLU A 35 3.89 -12.50 -8.31
N ILE A 36 3.94 -13.07 -7.10
CA ILE A 36 4.47 -12.39 -5.90
C ILE A 36 6.01 -12.44 -5.82
N ILE A 37 6.64 -13.53 -6.28
CA ILE A 37 8.10 -13.71 -6.19
C ILE A 37 8.90 -12.52 -6.74
N PRO A 38 8.59 -11.92 -7.90
CA PRO A 38 9.32 -10.77 -8.42
C PRO A 38 9.29 -9.56 -7.47
N TYR A 39 8.18 -9.33 -6.78
CA TYR A 39 8.08 -8.26 -5.78
C TYR A 39 8.94 -8.55 -4.56
N ILE A 40 8.92 -9.79 -4.07
CA ILE A 40 9.77 -10.21 -2.95
C ILE A 40 11.25 -9.99 -3.26
N GLU A 41 11.70 -10.33 -4.47
CA GLU A 41 13.10 -10.12 -4.86
C GLU A 41 13.45 -8.62 -4.95
N LYS A 42 12.55 -7.77 -5.48
CA LYS A 42 12.72 -6.31 -5.48
C LYS A 42 12.80 -5.75 -4.05
N ILE A 43 11.92 -6.22 -3.14
CA ILE A 43 11.91 -5.83 -1.73
C ILE A 43 13.25 -6.22 -1.07
N LYS A 44 13.71 -7.45 -1.27
CA LYS A 44 14.99 -7.94 -0.72
C LYS A 44 16.19 -7.13 -1.22
N ALA A 45 16.17 -6.71 -2.48
CA ALA A 45 17.23 -5.91 -3.06
C ALA A 45 17.31 -4.50 -2.43
N ILE A 46 16.17 -3.89 -2.12
CA ILE A 46 16.09 -2.54 -1.53
C ILE A 46 16.32 -2.57 -0.02
N TYR A 47 15.88 -3.62 0.66
CA TYR A 47 15.83 -3.71 2.13
C TYR A 47 17.15 -3.35 2.84
N PRO A 48 18.36 -3.77 2.38
CA PRO A 48 19.60 -3.39 3.04
C PRO A 48 19.87 -1.89 3.09
N THR A 49 19.40 -1.14 2.10
CA THR A 49 19.54 0.33 2.08
C THR A 49 18.59 0.99 3.07
N ILE A 50 17.38 0.46 3.22
CA ILE A 50 16.39 0.92 4.18
C ILE A 50 16.86 0.68 5.62
N GLN A 51 17.50 -0.45 5.90
CA GLN A 51 18.03 -0.78 7.23
C GLN A 51 19.10 0.20 7.74
N GLN A 52 19.81 0.87 6.84
CA GLN A 52 20.87 1.82 7.19
C GLN A 52 20.34 3.21 7.57
N LEU A 53 19.08 3.50 7.28
CA LEU A 53 18.46 4.79 7.59
C LEU A 53 18.27 4.96 9.10
N SER A 54 18.50 6.16 9.61
CA SER A 54 18.04 6.58 10.94
C SER A 54 16.51 6.53 11.03
N HIS A 55 15.94 6.70 12.22
CA HIS A 55 14.49 6.73 12.38
C HIS A 55 13.85 7.91 11.64
N ASP A 56 14.48 9.09 11.68
CA ASP A 56 13.98 10.29 10.99
C ASP A 56 14.11 10.16 9.47
N GLU A 57 15.21 9.59 8.97
CA GLU A 57 15.38 9.33 7.54
C GLU A 57 14.37 8.32 7.02
N LEU A 58 14.06 7.27 7.80
CA LEU A 58 13.02 6.29 7.43
C LEU A 58 11.64 6.95 7.33
N ARG A 59 11.30 7.82 8.30
CA ARG A 59 10.07 8.62 8.28
C ARG A 59 10.04 9.54 7.06
N ALA A 60 11.10 10.29 6.81
CA ALA A 60 11.22 11.18 5.65
C ALA A 60 11.09 10.40 4.33
N ARG A 61 11.66 9.19 4.25
CA ARG A 61 11.55 8.34 3.07
C ARG A 61 10.10 7.90 2.82
N SER A 62 9.38 7.51 3.87
CA SER A 62 7.95 7.18 3.79
C SER A 62 7.11 8.36 3.28
N GLN A 63 7.37 9.57 3.81
CA GLN A 63 6.70 10.78 3.36
C GLN A 63 7.02 11.12 1.91
N ALA A 64 8.27 10.90 1.47
CA ALA A 64 8.69 11.10 0.09
C ALA A 64 7.97 10.16 -0.89
N LEU A 65 7.69 8.91 -0.50
CA LEU A 65 6.88 7.99 -1.31
C LEU A 65 5.45 8.53 -1.48
N SER A 66 4.80 8.95 -0.39
CA SER A 66 3.46 9.53 -0.46
C SER A 66 3.44 10.79 -1.34
N LYS A 67 4.40 11.69 -1.12
CA LYS A 67 4.53 12.91 -1.94
C LYS A 67 4.75 12.60 -3.42
N SER A 68 5.49 11.55 -3.75
CA SER A 68 5.76 11.17 -5.14
C SER A 68 4.50 10.77 -5.92
N ILE A 69 3.45 10.33 -5.25
CA ILE A 69 2.15 10.03 -5.88
C ILE A 69 1.45 11.35 -6.22
N THR A 70 1.33 12.25 -5.23
CA THR A 70 0.68 13.54 -5.45
C THR A 70 1.39 14.41 -6.47
N ASP A 71 2.73 14.45 -6.45
CA ASP A 71 3.51 15.18 -7.46
C ASP A 71 3.31 14.64 -8.88
N PHE A 72 3.09 13.31 -9.00
CA PHE A 72 2.93 12.66 -10.31
C PHE A 72 1.62 13.01 -11.00
N ILE A 73 0.57 13.32 -10.24
CA ILE A 73 -0.75 13.65 -10.75
C ILE A 73 -1.09 15.15 -10.68
N ALA A 74 -0.25 15.97 -10.05
CA ALA A 74 -0.52 17.37 -9.74
C ALA A 74 -0.88 18.22 -10.97
N ALA A 75 -0.27 17.96 -12.12
CA ALA A 75 -0.57 18.69 -13.35
C ALA A 75 -2.00 18.42 -13.88
N ASP A 76 -2.41 17.14 -13.81
CA ASP A 76 -3.73 16.72 -14.26
C ASP A 76 -4.81 17.21 -13.29
N GLU A 77 -4.56 17.16 -11.97
CA GLU A 77 -5.46 17.74 -10.97
C GLU A 77 -5.65 19.25 -11.17
N ALA A 78 -4.55 19.99 -11.41
CA ALA A 78 -4.62 21.42 -11.70
C ALA A 78 -5.40 21.73 -12.97
N ALA A 79 -5.28 20.89 -14.01
CA ALA A 79 -6.07 21.02 -15.23
C ALA A 79 -7.57 20.80 -14.96
N ILE A 80 -7.92 19.77 -14.17
CA ILE A 80 -9.32 19.51 -13.78
C ILE A 80 -9.93 20.71 -13.02
N VAL A 81 -9.17 21.29 -12.07
CA VAL A 81 -9.64 22.45 -11.32
C VAL A 81 -9.95 23.61 -12.27
N LYS A 82 -9.05 23.91 -13.20
CA LYS A 82 -9.23 24.96 -14.21
C LYS A 82 -10.44 24.71 -15.11
N ASP A 83 -10.62 23.47 -15.57
CA ASP A 83 -11.73 23.11 -16.45
C ASP A 83 -13.08 23.18 -15.72
N LYS A 84 -13.11 22.82 -14.44
CA LYS A 84 -14.29 23.00 -13.58
C LYS A 84 -14.66 24.48 -13.39
N GLU A 85 -13.69 25.35 -13.16
CA GLU A 85 -13.92 26.80 -13.08
C GLU A 85 -14.53 27.35 -14.39
N LEU A 86 -14.01 26.90 -15.53
CA LEU A 86 -14.54 27.28 -16.85
C LEU A 86 -15.95 26.73 -17.06
N LEU A 87 -16.27 25.53 -16.59
CA LEU A 87 -17.63 24.93 -16.68
C LEU A 87 -18.69 25.74 -15.94
N GLU A 88 -18.31 26.29 -14.77
CA GLU A 88 -19.19 27.13 -13.96
C GLU A 88 -19.35 28.55 -14.49
N SER A 89 -18.48 28.97 -15.41
CA SER A 89 -18.53 30.32 -15.97
C SER A 89 -19.84 30.56 -16.76
N PRO A 90 -20.55 31.67 -16.50
CA PRO A 90 -21.78 32.01 -17.24
C PRO A 90 -21.56 32.33 -18.73
N THR A 91 -20.28 32.56 -19.12
CA THR A 91 -19.91 32.86 -20.52
C THR A 91 -19.62 31.63 -21.35
N THR A 92 -19.51 30.44 -20.72
CA THR A 92 -19.18 29.18 -21.39
C THR A 92 -20.38 28.64 -22.16
N THR A 93 -20.21 28.41 -23.46
CA THR A 93 -21.27 27.88 -24.35
C THR A 93 -21.59 26.41 -24.00
N LEU A 94 -22.77 25.93 -24.39
CA LEU A 94 -23.16 24.53 -24.19
C LEU A 94 -22.17 23.56 -24.81
N LYS A 95 -21.71 23.86 -26.03
CA LYS A 95 -20.72 23.05 -26.74
C LYS A 95 -19.38 22.99 -26.00
N ASP A 96 -18.93 24.11 -25.41
CA ASP A 96 -17.71 24.14 -24.61
C ASP A 96 -17.86 23.36 -23.30
N LYS A 97 -19.05 23.41 -22.68
CA LYS A 97 -19.36 22.62 -21.48
C LYS A 97 -19.28 21.12 -21.75
N GLU A 98 -19.84 20.66 -22.88
CA GLU A 98 -19.75 19.26 -23.31
C GLU A 98 -18.27 18.82 -23.49
N ARG A 99 -17.47 19.65 -24.19
CA ARG A 99 -16.05 19.40 -24.39
C ARG A 99 -15.28 19.34 -23.05
N LEU A 100 -15.45 20.35 -22.18
CA LEU A 100 -14.80 20.42 -20.88
C LEU A 100 -15.18 19.23 -19.99
N SER A 101 -16.45 18.81 -20.02
CA SER A 101 -16.89 17.62 -19.28
C SER A 101 -16.18 16.36 -19.74
N SER A 102 -16.02 16.18 -21.06
CA SER A 102 -15.26 15.04 -21.61
C SER A 102 -13.77 15.11 -21.26
N GLU A 103 -13.16 16.31 -21.30
CA GLU A 103 -11.76 16.51 -20.91
C GLU A 103 -11.53 16.19 -19.43
N ILE A 104 -12.43 16.59 -18.54
CA ILE A 104 -12.39 16.24 -17.11
C ILE A 104 -12.49 14.74 -16.91
N GLU A 105 -13.35 14.02 -17.63
CA GLU A 105 -13.49 12.57 -17.55
C GLU A 105 -12.22 11.86 -18.00
N GLU A 106 -11.62 12.28 -19.12
CA GLU A 106 -10.35 11.73 -19.61
C GLU A 106 -9.19 12.00 -18.64
N LEU A 107 -9.11 13.22 -18.07
CA LEU A 107 -8.11 13.57 -17.07
C LEU A 107 -8.28 12.72 -15.80
N THR A 108 -9.51 12.54 -15.33
CA THR A 108 -9.80 11.71 -14.15
C THR A 108 -9.34 10.27 -14.36
N LYS A 109 -9.67 9.69 -15.52
CA LYS A 109 -9.21 8.33 -15.86
C LYS A 109 -7.68 8.24 -15.92
N ARG A 110 -7.03 9.24 -16.51
CA ARG A 110 -5.56 9.29 -16.59
C ARG A 110 -4.92 9.41 -15.21
N ILE A 111 -5.53 10.16 -14.29
CA ILE A 111 -5.09 10.24 -12.88
C ILE A 111 -5.14 8.86 -12.23
N ASP A 112 -6.24 8.12 -12.37
CA ASP A 112 -6.40 6.78 -11.79
C ASP A 112 -5.32 5.82 -12.35
N GLU A 113 -5.12 5.79 -13.67
CA GLU A 113 -4.09 4.97 -14.32
C GLU A 113 -2.66 5.36 -13.84
N ASN A 114 -2.40 6.66 -13.68
CA ASN A 114 -1.12 7.18 -13.20
C ASN A 114 -0.88 6.83 -11.72
N ILE A 115 -1.91 6.90 -10.88
CA ILE A 115 -1.83 6.47 -9.48
C ILE A 115 -1.50 4.98 -9.40
N GLU A 116 -2.23 4.12 -10.12
CA GLU A 116 -1.98 2.68 -10.14
C GLU A 116 -0.54 2.37 -10.56
N LYS A 117 -0.08 2.98 -11.64
CA LYS A 117 1.29 2.82 -12.12
C LYS A 117 2.31 3.25 -11.08
N ARG A 118 2.10 4.40 -10.43
CA ARG A 118 3.02 4.91 -9.41
C ARG A 118 3.04 4.04 -8.18
N LEU A 119 1.88 3.56 -7.72
CA LEU A 119 1.78 2.61 -6.61
C LEU A 119 2.55 1.33 -6.89
N GLU A 120 2.45 0.77 -8.10
CA GLU A 120 3.20 -0.41 -8.54
C GLU A 120 4.73 -0.19 -8.48
N GLU A 121 5.18 0.99 -8.92
CA GLU A 121 6.61 1.34 -8.91
C GLU A 121 7.18 1.45 -7.50
N ILE A 122 6.45 2.06 -6.56
CA ILE A 122 6.92 2.30 -5.19
C ILE A 122 6.65 1.14 -4.24
N LEU A 123 5.81 0.18 -4.63
CA LEU A 123 5.37 -0.95 -3.80
C LEU A 123 6.53 -1.69 -3.10
N PRO A 124 7.63 -2.06 -3.79
CA PRO A 124 8.73 -2.77 -3.14
C PRO A 124 9.40 -1.96 -2.03
N GLU A 125 9.56 -0.66 -2.23
CA GLU A 125 10.16 0.22 -1.24
C GLU A 125 9.22 0.45 -0.06
N ALA A 126 7.93 0.66 -0.29
CA ALA A 126 6.93 0.79 0.75
C ALA A 126 6.90 -0.45 1.67
N PHE A 127 6.96 -1.66 1.09
CA PHE A 127 7.06 -2.90 1.87
C PHE A 127 8.38 -3.03 2.63
N ALA A 128 9.50 -2.58 2.05
CA ALA A 128 10.78 -2.58 2.74
C ALA A 128 10.78 -1.65 3.96
N ILE A 129 10.20 -0.44 3.82
CA ILE A 129 10.03 0.53 4.92
C ILE A 129 9.12 -0.06 6.01
N MET A 130 7.97 -0.63 5.64
CA MET A 130 7.04 -1.22 6.60
C MET A 130 7.69 -2.36 7.37
N LYS A 131 8.42 -3.26 6.69
CA LYS A 131 9.16 -4.35 7.30
C LYS A 131 10.21 -3.85 8.30
N ASP A 132 10.97 -2.81 7.93
CA ASP A 132 12.00 -2.27 8.81
C ASP A 132 11.40 -1.51 10.00
N THR A 133 10.29 -0.81 9.79
CA THR A 133 9.54 -0.17 10.88
C THR A 133 9.07 -1.21 11.90
N ALA A 134 8.46 -2.31 11.45
CA ALA A 134 8.04 -3.39 12.34
C ALA A 134 9.23 -4.02 13.09
N ARG A 135 10.37 -4.23 12.43
CA ARG A 135 11.60 -4.71 13.06
C ARG A 135 12.08 -3.76 14.17
N ARG A 136 12.08 -2.44 13.91
CA ARG A 136 12.52 -1.44 14.90
C ARG A 136 11.65 -1.45 16.14
N PHE A 137 10.33 -1.54 15.99
CA PHE A 137 9.43 -1.68 17.13
C PHE A 137 9.59 -3.03 17.86
N ALA A 138 9.88 -4.11 17.16
CA ALA A 138 10.08 -5.42 17.77
C ALA A 138 11.42 -5.53 18.54
N GLU A 139 12.46 -4.86 18.05
CA GLU A 139 13.82 -4.94 18.63
C GLU A 139 14.09 -3.87 19.71
N ASN A 140 13.29 -2.78 19.77
CA ASN A 140 13.47 -1.69 20.70
C ASN A 140 12.23 -1.50 21.57
N ASP A 141 12.42 -1.16 22.84
CA ASP A 141 11.32 -0.81 23.73
C ASP A 141 10.71 0.56 23.36
N GLU A 142 11.50 1.42 22.74
CA GLU A 142 11.11 2.77 22.31
C GLU A 142 11.77 3.13 20.97
N VAL A 143 11.02 3.85 20.14
CA VAL A 143 11.52 4.44 18.88
C VAL A 143 11.48 5.95 19.00
N VAL A 144 12.65 6.58 18.88
CA VAL A 144 12.84 8.02 19.06
C VAL A 144 13.00 8.71 17.72
N VAL A 145 12.22 9.77 17.48
CA VAL A 145 12.26 10.61 16.27
C VAL A 145 12.21 12.09 16.65
N THR A 146 12.55 12.95 15.72
CA THR A 146 12.31 14.40 15.87
C THR A 146 10.81 14.68 15.90
N ALA A 147 10.34 15.40 16.90
CA ALA A 147 8.92 15.67 17.11
C ALA A 147 8.37 16.64 16.06
N THR A 148 7.35 16.22 15.35
CA THR A 148 6.54 17.02 14.43
C THR A 148 5.27 17.52 15.13
N GLU A 149 4.51 18.38 14.47
CA GLU A 149 3.18 18.81 14.96
C GLU A 149 2.23 17.61 15.09
N PHE A 150 2.27 16.66 14.15
CA PHE A 150 1.50 15.41 14.22
C PHE A 150 1.82 14.65 15.51
N ASP A 151 3.10 14.49 15.86
CA ASP A 151 3.51 13.76 17.06
C ASP A 151 3.01 14.44 18.33
N ARG A 152 3.04 15.77 18.37
CA ARG A 152 2.55 16.56 19.51
C ARG A 152 1.04 16.43 19.69
N ASN A 153 0.29 16.49 18.59
CA ASN A 153 -1.16 16.27 18.60
C ASN A 153 -1.50 14.84 19.04
N LEU A 154 -0.79 13.85 18.51
CA LEU A 154 -0.98 12.44 18.91
C LEU A 154 -0.65 12.23 20.40
N ALA A 155 0.42 12.85 20.91
CA ALA A 155 0.80 12.74 22.32
C ALA A 155 -0.25 13.37 23.26
N ALA A 156 -0.96 14.41 22.82
CA ALA A 156 -2.04 15.01 23.59
C ALA A 156 -3.25 14.05 23.75
N GLU A 157 -3.50 13.19 22.74
CA GLU A 157 -4.61 12.25 22.72
C GLU A 157 -4.22 10.86 23.24
N ARG A 158 -3.00 10.42 22.98
CA ARG A 158 -2.54 9.03 23.18
C ARG A 158 -1.16 9.00 23.86
N GLN A 159 -1.10 9.43 25.12
CA GLN A 159 0.11 9.41 25.93
C GLN A 159 0.64 7.99 26.22
N ASP A 160 -0.21 6.99 26.07
CA ASP A 160 0.15 5.57 26.15
C ASP A 160 1.00 5.08 24.96
N LEU A 161 0.94 5.77 23.83
CA LEU A 161 1.66 5.40 22.60
C LEU A 161 2.88 6.28 22.35
N VAL A 162 2.78 7.56 22.61
CA VAL A 162 3.85 8.52 22.33
C VAL A 162 3.92 9.60 23.40
N ARG A 163 5.14 9.97 23.81
CA ARG A 163 5.41 11.11 24.68
C ARG A 163 6.37 12.07 23.99
N ILE A 164 6.30 13.34 24.37
CA ILE A 164 7.17 14.40 23.87
C ILE A 164 8.17 14.80 24.94
N GLU A 165 9.46 14.78 24.59
CA GLU A 165 10.55 15.24 25.42
C GLU A 165 11.40 16.26 24.63
N GLY A 166 11.17 17.56 24.87
CA GLY A 166 11.80 18.63 24.14
C GLY A 166 11.45 18.62 22.64
N ASP A 167 12.43 18.36 21.82
CA ASP A 167 12.31 18.23 20.36
C ASP A 167 12.12 16.77 19.87
N LYS A 168 11.94 15.82 20.79
CA LYS A 168 11.82 14.40 20.47
C LYS A 168 10.43 13.87 20.75
N ALA A 169 9.96 13.02 19.85
CA ALA A 169 8.81 12.16 20.05
C ALA A 169 9.30 10.72 20.28
N ILE A 170 8.87 10.13 21.38
CA ILE A 170 9.28 8.82 21.84
C ILE A 170 8.07 7.90 21.77
N TYR A 171 8.11 6.98 20.83
CA TYR A 171 7.06 5.99 20.58
C TYR A 171 7.32 4.72 21.37
N SER A 172 6.34 4.27 22.15
CA SER A 172 6.38 2.98 22.86
C SER A 172 6.18 1.82 21.90
N SER A 173 6.95 0.75 22.09
CA SER A 173 6.69 -0.55 21.43
C SER A 173 5.61 -1.37 22.14
N GLN A 174 4.99 -0.82 23.17
CA GLN A 174 3.96 -1.49 23.96
C GLN A 174 2.70 -0.64 23.99
N TRP A 175 1.55 -1.29 24.04
CA TRP A 175 0.26 -0.64 24.26
C TRP A 175 -0.61 -1.49 25.17
N THR A 176 -1.62 -0.88 25.75
CA THR A 176 -2.58 -1.59 26.61
C THR A 176 -3.88 -1.83 25.86
N ALA A 177 -4.32 -3.09 25.81
CA ALA A 177 -5.60 -3.49 25.25
C ALA A 177 -6.30 -4.48 26.17
N GLY A 178 -7.55 -4.20 26.54
CA GLY A 178 -8.33 -5.04 27.43
C GLY A 178 -7.69 -5.28 28.80
N GLY A 179 -6.94 -4.29 29.33
CA GLY A 179 -6.22 -4.39 30.59
C GLY A 179 -4.89 -5.16 30.54
N ASN A 180 -4.48 -5.66 29.37
CA ASN A 180 -3.21 -6.36 29.17
C ASN A 180 -2.23 -5.49 28.41
N VAL A 181 -0.95 -5.54 28.81
CA VAL A 181 0.15 -4.93 28.04
C VAL A 181 0.51 -5.86 26.90
N ILE A 182 0.46 -5.33 25.69
CA ILE A 182 0.82 -6.02 24.45
C ILE A 182 2.11 -5.38 23.93
N LYS A 183 3.06 -6.20 23.52
CA LYS A 183 4.33 -5.78 22.91
C LYS A 183 4.33 -6.16 21.43
N TRP A 184 4.94 -5.32 20.59
CA TRP A 184 5.22 -5.61 19.16
C TRP A 184 6.07 -6.86 19.00
#